data_e47795ee2d8df36815cd7f60b0127dc0
#
_entry.id   e47795ee2d8df36815cd7f60b0127dc0
#
_cell.length_a   1.000
_cell.length_b   1.000
_cell.length_c   1.000
_cell.angle_alpha   90.00
_cell.angle_beta   90.00
_cell.angle_gamma   90.00
#
_symmetry.space_group_name_H-M   'P 1'
#
loop_
_entity.id
_entity.type
_entity.pdbx_description
1 polymer ?
#
loop_
_entity_poly.entity_id
_entity_poly.type
_entity_poly.pdbx_seq_one_letter_code
_entity_poly.pdbx_strand_id
1 'polypeptide(L)'
;MRGLATHPAARGLADDCAVLDLGSESLVLTHDTLVEGIHFLPGQDPADVAWKLVATNLSDLAAKGAEPLGVLLGYQLGTDDPRFVAGLDEVLSHYGVSLLGGDTVGAAGPQVLGLTALGRATHRPVPSRAGSRHGDRIWITGPVGAALLGLEALQAGDGESTAYRRPQALLAQGWALAPFVTAMMDVSDGLLLDASRMALASCVTFAIEQASVPIATPEARRDDALRWGDDYQLLFTLPGNHESPVPANCIGIVHERGPAPLLLDGKPPSGKLGYEH
;
A
#
# COMPACT_ATOMS: atom_id res chain seq x y z
N MET A 1 1.60 19.99 9.05
CA MET A 1 0.33 19.22 9.12
C MET A 1 0.24 18.33 10.36
N ARG A 2 1.29 17.58 10.74
CA ARG A 2 1.22 16.69 11.94
C ARG A 2 0.73 17.37 13.23
N GLY A 3 1.10 18.63 13.48
CA GLY A 3 0.63 19.39 14.64
C GLY A 3 -0.88 19.72 14.67
N LEU A 4 -1.58 19.54 13.54
CA LEU A 4 -3.03 19.73 13.44
C LEU A 4 -3.82 18.42 13.66
N ALA A 5 -3.17 17.29 13.50
CA ALA A 5 -3.77 15.96 13.61
C ALA A 5 -3.78 15.48 15.08
N THR A 6 -4.52 16.22 15.92
CA THR A 6 -4.57 15.97 17.38
C THR A 6 -5.60 14.91 17.78
N HIS A 7 -6.53 14.54 16.89
CA HIS A 7 -7.52 13.50 17.18
C HIS A 7 -6.84 12.11 17.18
N PRO A 8 -7.13 11.23 18.16
CA PRO A 8 -6.51 9.90 18.24
C PRO A 8 -6.69 9.07 16.96
N ALA A 9 -7.83 9.19 16.27
CA ALA A 9 -8.08 8.50 15.00
C ALA A 9 -7.04 8.78 13.90
N ALA A 10 -6.39 9.95 13.93
CA ALA A 10 -5.38 10.32 12.94
C ALA A 10 -4.06 9.57 13.12
N ARG A 11 -3.88 8.81 14.22
CA ARG A 11 -2.65 8.03 14.51
C ARG A 11 -1.36 8.85 14.30
N GLY A 12 -1.43 10.17 14.58
CA GLY A 12 -0.31 11.11 14.40
C GLY A 12 0.13 11.32 12.95
N LEU A 13 -0.67 10.97 11.95
CA LEU A 13 -0.33 10.90 10.52
C LEU A 13 0.93 10.03 10.27
N ALA A 14 1.05 8.94 11.00
CA ALA A 14 2.16 8.00 10.91
C ALA A 14 1.71 6.58 10.49
N ASP A 15 0.46 6.44 10.07
CA ASP A 15 -0.16 5.20 9.63
C ASP A 15 -0.83 5.40 8.26
N ASP A 16 -1.21 4.31 7.57
CA ASP A 16 -1.86 4.34 6.25
C ASP A 16 -3.25 4.98 6.34
N CYS A 17 -3.97 4.71 7.41
CA CYS A 17 -5.37 5.11 7.58
C CYS A 17 -5.62 5.84 8.89
N ALA A 18 -6.67 6.64 8.89
CA ALA A 18 -7.33 7.05 10.12
C ALA A 18 -8.24 5.91 10.62
N VAL A 19 -8.31 5.73 11.96
CA VAL A 19 -9.18 4.72 12.58
C VAL A 19 -10.08 5.40 13.60
N LEU A 20 -11.38 5.38 13.33
CA LEU A 20 -12.41 6.02 14.17
C LEU A 20 -13.20 4.95 14.90
N ASP A 21 -13.02 4.87 16.22
CA ASP A 21 -13.77 3.94 17.07
C ASP A 21 -15.17 4.48 17.37
N LEU A 22 -16.19 3.72 17.02
CA LEU A 22 -17.60 4.00 17.19
C LEU A 22 -18.27 2.87 18.00
N GLY A 23 -18.16 2.94 19.31
CA GLY A 23 -18.69 1.90 20.20
C GLY A 23 -18.01 0.55 19.98
N SER A 24 -18.75 -0.43 19.49
CA SER A 24 -18.22 -1.78 19.20
C SER A 24 -17.56 -1.92 17.84
N GLU A 25 -17.66 -0.93 16.98
CA GLU A 25 -17.10 -0.93 15.62
C GLU A 25 -15.92 0.04 15.50
N SER A 26 -15.05 -0.21 14.53
CA SER A 26 -14.01 0.74 14.11
C SER A 26 -14.12 0.98 12.62
N LEU A 27 -14.29 2.26 12.24
CA LEU A 27 -14.21 2.69 10.85
C LEU A 27 -12.76 3.00 10.48
N VAL A 28 -12.37 2.57 9.30
CA VAL A 28 -11.06 2.82 8.70
C VAL A 28 -11.26 3.73 7.50
N LEU A 29 -10.52 4.82 7.45
CA LEU A 29 -10.63 5.83 6.38
C LEU A 29 -9.26 6.11 5.82
N THR A 30 -9.15 6.06 4.51
CA THR A 30 -7.96 6.48 3.77
C THR A 30 -8.31 7.45 2.66
N HIS A 31 -7.33 8.17 2.17
CA HIS A 31 -7.47 9.08 1.03
C HIS A 31 -6.16 9.17 0.26
N ASP A 32 -6.17 8.65 -0.97
CA ASP A 32 -5.07 8.79 -1.91
C ASP A 32 -5.42 9.67 -3.09
N THR A 33 -4.40 10.32 -3.63
CA THR A 33 -4.51 11.19 -4.80
C THR A 33 -3.53 10.73 -5.87
N LEU A 34 -4.02 10.49 -7.09
CA LEU A 34 -3.20 10.23 -8.27
C LEU A 34 -3.07 11.51 -9.11
N VAL A 35 -1.85 11.76 -9.60
CA VAL A 35 -1.51 12.91 -10.44
C VAL A 35 -0.91 12.41 -11.75
N GLU A 36 -1.45 12.88 -12.87
CA GLU A 36 -0.94 12.58 -14.21
C GLU A 36 0.52 13.01 -14.36
N GLY A 37 1.32 12.15 -14.96
CA GLY A 37 2.76 12.35 -15.11
C GLY A 37 3.60 11.99 -13.87
N ILE A 38 2.94 11.68 -12.73
CA ILE A 38 3.59 11.25 -11.48
C ILE A 38 3.19 9.80 -11.16
N HIS A 39 1.88 9.54 -10.99
CA HIS A 39 1.35 8.26 -10.56
C HIS A 39 0.80 7.41 -11.71
N PHE A 40 0.51 8.04 -12.84
CA PHE A 40 0.14 7.41 -14.10
C PHE A 40 0.66 8.22 -15.28
N LEU A 41 0.87 7.58 -16.43
CA LEU A 41 1.45 8.23 -17.59
C LEU A 41 0.42 9.13 -18.31
N PRO A 42 0.85 10.26 -18.89
CA PRO A 42 0.01 11.02 -19.80
C PRO A 42 -0.50 10.13 -20.95
N GLY A 43 -1.81 10.18 -21.22
CA GLY A 43 -2.44 9.36 -22.25
C GLY A 43 -2.61 7.86 -21.89
N GLN A 44 -2.39 7.47 -20.65
CA GLN A 44 -2.74 6.12 -20.18
C GLN A 44 -4.24 5.90 -20.30
N ASP A 45 -4.67 4.64 -20.61
CA ASP A 45 -6.10 4.30 -20.70
C ASP A 45 -6.83 4.74 -19.43
N PRO A 46 -7.85 5.63 -19.53
CA PRO A 46 -8.58 6.11 -18.37
C PRO A 46 -9.24 5.00 -17.53
N ALA A 47 -9.58 3.86 -18.13
CA ALA A 47 -10.10 2.72 -17.37
C ALA A 47 -9.05 2.10 -16.45
N ASP A 48 -7.78 2.06 -16.87
CA ASP A 48 -6.69 1.59 -16.01
C ASP A 48 -6.37 2.61 -14.91
N VAL A 49 -6.50 3.91 -15.20
CA VAL A 49 -6.34 4.97 -14.19
C VAL A 49 -7.42 4.85 -13.11
N ALA A 50 -8.68 4.63 -13.51
CA ALA A 50 -9.78 4.38 -12.58
C ALA A 50 -9.52 3.13 -11.70
N TRP A 51 -9.04 2.04 -12.33
CA TRP A 51 -8.66 0.83 -11.60
C TRP A 51 -7.59 1.12 -10.55
N LYS A 52 -6.49 1.75 -10.97
CA LYS A 52 -5.36 2.07 -10.08
C LYS A 52 -5.82 2.93 -8.91
N LEU A 53 -6.60 3.98 -9.16
CA LEU A 53 -7.12 4.88 -8.13
C LEU A 53 -7.93 4.15 -7.04
N VAL A 54 -8.80 3.22 -7.43
CA VAL A 54 -9.58 2.45 -6.47
C VAL A 54 -8.70 1.42 -5.77
N ALA A 55 -7.88 0.67 -6.50
CA ALA A 55 -7.08 -0.42 -5.95
C ALA A 55 -6.05 0.06 -4.93
N THR A 56 -5.41 1.22 -5.13
CA THR A 56 -4.45 1.80 -4.17
C THR A 56 -5.11 2.11 -2.84
N ASN A 57 -6.26 2.78 -2.86
CA ASN A 57 -7.02 3.07 -1.64
C ASN A 57 -7.56 1.80 -0.94
N LEU A 58 -7.96 0.79 -1.71
CA LEU A 58 -8.38 -0.49 -1.13
C LEU A 58 -7.19 -1.28 -0.56
N SER A 59 -5.97 -1.06 -1.05
CA SER A 59 -4.75 -1.63 -0.48
C SER A 59 -4.51 -1.14 0.94
N ASP A 60 -4.72 0.14 1.22
CA ASP A 60 -4.70 0.69 2.57
C ASP A 60 -5.72 0.01 3.49
N LEU A 61 -6.96 -0.21 3.00
CA LEU A 61 -7.97 -0.95 3.77
C LEU A 61 -7.53 -2.40 4.02
N ALA A 62 -6.91 -3.06 3.04
CA ALA A 62 -6.34 -4.40 3.21
C ALA A 62 -5.27 -4.41 4.30
N ALA A 63 -4.37 -3.42 4.31
CA ALA A 63 -3.32 -3.26 5.33
C ALA A 63 -3.88 -3.02 6.74
N LYS A 64 -5.15 -2.68 6.87
CA LYS A 64 -5.86 -2.53 8.16
C LYS A 64 -6.85 -3.67 8.45
N GLY A 65 -6.90 -4.69 7.58
CA GLY A 65 -7.87 -5.77 7.71
C GLY A 65 -9.30 -5.26 7.70
N ALA A 66 -9.59 -4.23 6.91
CA ALA A 66 -10.90 -3.60 6.85
C ALA A 66 -11.70 -4.09 5.64
N GLU A 67 -12.98 -4.37 5.85
CA GLU A 67 -13.95 -4.64 4.81
C GLU A 67 -14.41 -3.31 4.20
N PRO A 68 -14.28 -3.09 2.88
CA PRO A 68 -14.73 -1.87 2.24
C PRO A 68 -16.25 -1.66 2.38
N LEU A 69 -16.66 -0.45 2.76
CA LEU A 69 -18.06 -0.03 2.81
C LEU A 69 -18.44 0.80 1.58
N GLY A 70 -17.50 1.55 1.03
CA GLY A 70 -17.70 2.36 -0.14
C GLY A 70 -16.63 3.43 -0.32
N VAL A 71 -16.73 4.17 -1.43
CA VAL A 71 -15.76 5.19 -1.80
C VAL A 71 -16.43 6.52 -2.15
N LEU A 72 -15.70 7.62 -1.93
CA LEU A 72 -16.03 8.97 -2.40
C LEU A 72 -14.97 9.39 -3.41
N LEU A 73 -15.38 9.87 -4.58
CA LEU A 73 -14.49 10.23 -5.69
C LEU A 73 -14.40 11.74 -5.86
N GLY A 74 -13.20 12.30 -5.82
CA GLY A 74 -12.89 13.62 -6.34
C GLY A 74 -12.37 13.48 -7.77
N TYR A 75 -13.18 13.88 -8.75
CA TYR A 75 -12.91 13.66 -10.16
C TYR A 75 -12.66 14.96 -10.92
N GLN A 76 -11.46 15.11 -11.47
CA GLN A 76 -11.17 16.13 -12.47
C GLN A 76 -11.49 15.58 -13.86
N LEU A 77 -12.34 16.29 -14.63
CA LEU A 77 -12.68 15.90 -16.01
C LEU A 77 -11.43 15.68 -16.86
N GLY A 78 -11.41 14.57 -17.57
CA GLY A 78 -10.28 14.11 -18.38
C GLY A 78 -10.54 14.21 -19.88
N THR A 79 -9.78 13.46 -20.65
CA THR A 79 -9.89 13.41 -22.12
C THR A 79 -10.94 12.41 -22.61
N ASP A 80 -11.26 11.39 -21.84
CA ASP A 80 -12.27 10.36 -22.14
C ASP A 80 -12.98 9.93 -20.84
N ASP A 81 -13.87 10.78 -20.36
CA ASP A 81 -14.66 10.53 -19.16
C ASP A 81 -15.52 9.27 -19.24
N PRO A 82 -16.18 8.94 -20.37
CA PRO A 82 -16.91 7.68 -20.51
C PRO A 82 -16.03 6.44 -20.28
N ARG A 83 -14.79 6.47 -20.77
CA ARG A 83 -13.84 5.37 -20.60
C ARG A 83 -13.41 5.22 -19.14
N PHE A 84 -13.16 6.35 -18.43
CA PHE A 84 -12.89 6.35 -16.99
C PHE A 84 -14.06 5.76 -16.20
N VAL A 85 -15.28 6.18 -16.48
CA VAL A 85 -16.51 5.69 -15.82
C VAL A 85 -16.69 4.19 -16.04
N ALA A 86 -16.42 3.68 -17.26
CA ALA A 86 -16.47 2.24 -17.52
C ALA A 86 -15.44 1.45 -16.71
N GLY A 87 -14.21 1.96 -16.59
CA GLY A 87 -13.16 1.35 -15.75
C GLY A 87 -13.49 1.43 -14.25
N LEU A 88 -14.12 2.53 -13.82
CA LEU A 88 -14.57 2.69 -12.43
C LEU A 88 -15.66 1.65 -12.11
N ASP A 89 -16.64 1.46 -12.96
CA ASP A 89 -17.69 0.43 -12.79
C ASP A 89 -17.08 -0.98 -12.75
N GLU A 90 -16.11 -1.25 -13.63
CA GLU A 90 -15.37 -2.53 -13.66
C GLU A 90 -14.69 -2.81 -12.31
N VAL A 91 -13.89 -1.88 -11.78
CA VAL A 91 -13.12 -2.09 -10.55
C VAL A 91 -14.02 -2.12 -9.31
N LEU A 92 -15.04 -1.28 -9.25
CA LEU A 92 -16.00 -1.29 -8.14
C LEU A 92 -16.79 -2.60 -8.10
N SER A 93 -17.20 -3.12 -9.26
CA SER A 93 -17.85 -4.42 -9.38
C SER A 93 -16.91 -5.57 -9.00
N HIS A 94 -15.64 -5.50 -9.41
CA HIS A 94 -14.63 -6.50 -9.08
C HIS A 94 -14.43 -6.68 -7.57
N TYR A 95 -14.37 -5.57 -6.84
CA TYR A 95 -14.18 -5.59 -5.37
C TYR A 95 -15.50 -5.60 -4.59
N GLY A 96 -16.65 -5.48 -5.24
CA GLY A 96 -17.95 -5.41 -4.58
C GLY A 96 -18.12 -4.14 -3.75
N VAL A 97 -17.55 -3.01 -4.19
CA VAL A 97 -17.53 -1.74 -3.45
C VAL A 97 -18.46 -0.73 -4.12
N SER A 98 -19.20 0.03 -3.31
CA SER A 98 -20.14 1.04 -3.79
C SER A 98 -19.52 2.43 -3.92
N LEU A 99 -19.84 3.15 -4.99
CA LEU A 99 -19.63 4.60 -5.05
C LEU A 99 -20.69 5.30 -4.20
N LEU A 100 -20.27 5.96 -3.14
CA LEU A 100 -21.17 6.66 -2.21
C LEU A 100 -21.45 8.10 -2.61
N GLY A 101 -20.58 8.70 -3.41
CA GLY A 101 -20.67 10.09 -3.85
C GLY A 101 -19.31 10.63 -4.26
N GLY A 102 -19.21 11.96 -4.28
CA GLY A 102 -17.97 12.65 -4.65
C GLY A 102 -18.24 14.03 -5.21
N ASP A 103 -17.24 14.59 -5.87
CA ASP A 103 -17.32 15.87 -6.55
C ASP A 103 -16.63 15.79 -7.92
N THR A 104 -17.11 16.60 -8.89
CA THR A 104 -16.57 16.65 -10.25
C THR A 104 -16.21 18.09 -10.59
N VAL A 105 -14.96 18.30 -11.01
CA VAL A 105 -14.45 19.63 -11.36
C VAL A 105 -13.82 19.65 -12.75
N GLY A 106 -13.88 20.77 -13.41
CA GLY A 106 -13.07 21.05 -14.62
C GLY A 106 -11.87 21.89 -14.25
N ALA A 107 -10.67 21.46 -14.62
CA ALA A 107 -9.45 22.22 -14.44
C ALA A 107 -8.50 22.04 -15.64
N ALA A 108 -7.62 23.01 -15.85
CA ALA A 108 -6.54 22.90 -16.83
C ALA A 108 -5.28 22.33 -16.18
N GLY A 109 -4.45 21.66 -16.96
CA GLY A 109 -3.20 21.05 -16.51
C GLY A 109 -3.29 19.54 -16.34
N PRO A 110 -2.30 18.92 -15.65
CA PRO A 110 -2.33 17.48 -15.38
C PRO A 110 -3.60 17.08 -14.61
N GLN A 111 -4.15 15.91 -14.94
CA GLN A 111 -5.32 15.40 -14.24
C GLN A 111 -4.95 15.01 -12.79
N VAL A 112 -5.78 15.42 -11.85
CA VAL A 112 -5.64 15.10 -10.42
C VAL A 112 -6.90 14.42 -9.95
N LEU A 113 -6.77 13.21 -9.42
CA LEU A 113 -7.87 12.36 -9.00
C LEU A 113 -7.69 11.99 -7.54
N GLY A 114 -8.70 12.23 -6.72
CA GLY A 114 -8.68 11.86 -5.31
C GLY A 114 -9.78 10.84 -4.98
N LEU A 115 -9.48 9.86 -4.15
CA LEU A 115 -10.48 8.92 -3.69
C LEU A 115 -10.36 8.72 -2.19
N THR A 116 -11.49 8.77 -1.50
CA THR A 116 -11.58 8.39 -0.09
C THR A 116 -12.24 7.04 0.01
N ALA A 117 -11.56 6.05 0.58
CA ALA A 117 -12.15 4.76 0.88
C ALA A 117 -12.53 4.66 2.37
N LEU A 118 -13.73 4.13 2.60
CA LEU A 118 -14.25 3.84 3.93
C LEU A 118 -14.36 2.32 4.09
N GLY A 119 -13.86 1.82 5.22
CA GLY A 119 -13.95 0.41 5.57
C GLY A 119 -14.39 0.20 7.02
N ARG A 120 -14.84 -1.01 7.30
CA ARG A 120 -15.11 -1.50 8.66
C ARG A 120 -14.02 -2.49 9.04
N ALA A 121 -13.36 -2.27 10.16
CA ALA A 121 -12.36 -3.22 10.65
C ALA A 121 -13.00 -4.58 10.95
N THR A 122 -12.39 -5.65 10.46
CA THR A 122 -12.83 -7.04 10.73
C THR A 122 -12.30 -7.55 12.06
N HIS A 123 -11.25 -6.91 12.58
CA HIS A 123 -10.60 -7.27 13.85
C HIS A 123 -10.28 -6.01 14.67
N ARG A 124 -10.23 -6.18 16.00
CA ARG A 124 -9.80 -5.14 16.95
C ARG A 124 -8.82 -5.73 17.95
N PRO A 125 -7.70 -5.02 18.24
CA PRO A 125 -7.33 -3.69 17.71
C PRO A 125 -7.02 -3.72 16.22
N VAL A 126 -7.36 -2.64 15.51
CA VAL A 126 -7.06 -2.50 14.06
C VAL A 126 -5.55 -2.49 13.86
N PRO A 127 -4.99 -3.31 12.95
CA PRO A 127 -3.57 -3.30 12.62
C PRO A 127 -3.01 -1.90 12.36
N SER A 128 -1.77 -1.69 12.74
CA SER A 128 -1.06 -0.43 12.59
C SER A 128 0.34 -0.68 12.04
N ARG A 129 0.99 0.34 11.50
CA ARG A 129 2.44 0.32 11.24
C ARG A 129 3.25 0.13 12.52
N ALA A 130 2.72 0.60 13.66
CA ALA A 130 3.31 0.44 14.97
C ALA A 130 2.84 -0.87 15.63
N GLY A 131 3.73 -1.54 16.35
CA GLY A 131 3.37 -2.73 17.14
C GLY A 131 4.30 -3.92 16.98
N SER A 132 5.24 -3.88 16.02
CA SER A 132 6.29 -4.90 15.88
C SER A 132 7.14 -4.97 17.15
N ARG A 133 7.54 -6.17 17.55
CA ARG A 133 8.29 -6.43 18.77
C ARG A 133 9.56 -7.22 18.47
N HIS A 134 10.58 -7.06 19.32
CA HIS A 134 11.77 -7.90 19.25
C HIS A 134 11.42 -9.39 19.23
N GLY A 135 12.00 -10.12 18.27
CA GLY A 135 11.75 -11.55 18.06
C GLY A 135 10.61 -11.85 17.08
N ASP A 136 9.82 -10.85 16.64
CA ASP A 136 8.85 -11.04 15.57
C ASP A 136 9.56 -11.35 14.27
N ARG A 137 8.90 -12.15 13.39
CA ARG A 137 9.35 -12.37 12.02
C ARG A 137 8.69 -11.37 11.09
N ILE A 138 9.43 -10.94 10.07
CA ILE A 138 8.99 -10.00 9.04
C ILE A 138 8.57 -10.80 7.80
N TRP A 139 7.38 -10.52 7.28
CA TRP A 139 6.79 -11.25 6.17
C TRP A 139 6.30 -10.31 5.08
N ILE A 140 6.28 -10.81 3.82
CA ILE A 140 5.66 -10.14 2.67
C ILE A 140 4.80 -11.12 1.88
N THR A 141 3.64 -10.69 1.39
CA THR A 141 2.66 -11.55 0.69
C THR A 141 3.10 -11.98 -0.70
N GLY A 142 3.96 -11.22 -1.39
CA GLY A 142 4.35 -11.54 -2.76
C GLY A 142 5.60 -10.80 -3.24
N PRO A 143 5.94 -10.95 -4.52
CA PRO A 143 7.14 -10.35 -5.09
C PRO A 143 7.00 -8.83 -5.24
N VAL A 144 8.13 -8.13 -5.08
CA VAL A 144 8.27 -6.70 -5.36
C VAL A 144 8.96 -6.47 -6.72
N GLY A 145 8.75 -5.28 -7.30
CA GLY A 145 9.32 -4.88 -8.59
C GLY A 145 8.50 -5.29 -9.81
N ALA A 146 7.30 -5.85 -9.62
CA ALA A 146 6.41 -6.16 -10.74
C ALA A 146 5.86 -4.88 -11.40
N ALA A 147 5.52 -3.88 -10.60
CA ALA A 147 5.08 -2.58 -11.10
C ALA A 147 6.18 -1.84 -11.86
N LEU A 148 7.45 -1.95 -11.44
CA LEU A 148 8.61 -1.41 -12.17
C LEU A 148 8.68 -1.97 -13.59
N LEU A 149 8.64 -3.30 -13.73
CA LEU A 149 8.64 -3.94 -15.05
C LEU A 149 7.41 -3.55 -15.88
N GLY A 150 6.25 -3.45 -15.24
CA GLY A 150 5.01 -3.02 -15.88
C GLY A 150 5.08 -1.58 -16.41
N LEU A 151 5.70 -0.66 -15.67
CA LEU A 151 5.92 0.71 -16.12
C LEU A 151 6.88 0.76 -17.33
N GLU A 152 7.99 0.04 -17.24
CA GLU A 152 8.98 -0.03 -18.34
C GLU A 152 8.35 -0.60 -19.62
N ALA A 153 7.56 -1.67 -19.51
CA ALA A 153 6.82 -2.25 -20.62
C ALA A 153 5.81 -1.25 -21.23
N LEU A 154 5.07 -0.54 -20.37
CA LEU A 154 4.11 0.47 -20.82
C LEU A 154 4.81 1.64 -21.54
N GLN A 155 5.95 2.10 -21.04
CA GLN A 155 6.74 3.15 -21.67
C GLN A 155 7.39 2.71 -23.00
N ALA A 156 7.78 1.45 -23.09
CA ALA A 156 8.30 0.87 -24.34
C ALA A 156 7.20 0.59 -25.37
N GLY A 157 5.93 0.57 -24.96
CA GLY A 157 4.80 0.19 -25.81
C GLY A 157 4.75 -1.30 -26.16
N ASP A 158 5.47 -2.14 -25.40
CA ASP A 158 5.57 -3.58 -25.59
C ASP A 158 5.71 -4.31 -24.27
N GLY A 159 5.11 -5.49 -24.16
CA GLY A 159 5.21 -6.35 -22.97
C GLY A 159 4.05 -6.22 -21.99
N GLU A 160 4.15 -6.97 -20.90
CA GLU A 160 3.13 -7.06 -19.86
C GLU A 160 3.23 -5.88 -18.88
N SER A 161 2.19 -5.10 -18.76
CA SER A 161 2.15 -3.88 -17.94
C SER A 161 1.03 -3.85 -16.89
N THR A 162 0.28 -4.95 -16.74
CA THR A 162 -0.90 -5.00 -15.86
C THR A 162 -0.54 -4.72 -14.40
N ALA A 163 0.61 -5.20 -13.91
CA ALA A 163 1.03 -4.97 -12.54
C ALA A 163 1.13 -3.48 -12.17
N TYR A 164 1.58 -2.64 -13.12
CA TYR A 164 1.63 -1.19 -12.94
C TYR A 164 0.27 -0.51 -13.14
N ARG A 165 -0.47 -0.92 -14.20
CA ARG A 165 -1.72 -0.27 -14.59
C ARG A 165 -2.89 -0.63 -13.69
N ARG A 166 -2.94 -1.91 -13.26
CA ARG A 166 -4.06 -2.51 -12.53
C ARG A 166 -3.55 -3.31 -11.31
N PRO A 167 -2.97 -2.65 -10.31
CA PRO A 167 -2.54 -3.33 -9.09
C PRO A 167 -3.72 -4.03 -8.41
N GLN A 168 -3.42 -4.98 -7.53
CA GLN A 168 -4.43 -5.76 -6.81
C GLN A 168 -4.41 -5.39 -5.33
N ALA A 169 -5.57 -4.99 -4.79
CA ALA A 169 -5.74 -4.85 -3.34
C ALA A 169 -5.96 -6.22 -2.69
N LEU A 170 -5.12 -6.56 -1.72
CA LEU A 170 -5.10 -7.88 -1.06
C LEU A 170 -6.07 -7.95 0.13
N LEU A 171 -7.35 -7.58 -0.09
CA LEU A 171 -8.36 -7.48 0.97
C LEU A 171 -8.54 -8.79 1.75
N ALA A 172 -8.69 -9.92 1.05
CA ALA A 172 -8.91 -11.22 1.70
C ALA A 172 -7.70 -11.63 2.57
N GLN A 173 -6.48 -11.37 2.08
CA GLN A 173 -5.26 -11.62 2.85
C GLN A 173 -5.20 -10.70 4.07
N GLY A 174 -5.52 -9.41 3.93
CA GLY A 174 -5.57 -8.45 5.02
C GLY A 174 -6.54 -8.87 6.12
N TRP A 175 -7.75 -9.33 5.77
CA TRP A 175 -8.72 -9.84 6.74
C TRP A 175 -8.22 -11.08 7.48
N ALA A 176 -7.59 -12.00 6.75
CA ALA A 176 -7.05 -13.22 7.35
C ALA A 176 -5.84 -12.92 8.27
N LEU A 177 -5.06 -11.91 7.96
CA LEU A 177 -3.88 -11.49 8.72
C LEU A 177 -4.23 -10.69 9.99
N ALA A 178 -5.26 -9.84 9.92
CA ALA A 178 -5.59 -8.88 10.98
C ALA A 178 -5.64 -9.44 12.40
N PRO A 179 -6.13 -10.67 12.66
CA PRO A 179 -6.16 -11.24 14.02
C PRO A 179 -4.80 -11.65 14.57
N PHE A 180 -3.77 -11.78 13.74
CA PHE A 180 -2.51 -12.43 14.10
C PHE A 180 -1.31 -11.48 14.07
N VAL A 181 -1.36 -10.42 13.25
CA VAL A 181 -0.24 -9.52 13.05
C VAL A 181 0.04 -8.65 14.28
N THR A 182 1.32 -8.40 14.54
CA THR A 182 1.74 -7.40 15.51
C THR A 182 1.79 -6.01 14.90
N ALA A 183 2.13 -5.91 13.60
CA ALA A 183 2.03 -4.70 12.79
C ALA A 183 1.83 -5.06 11.31
N MET A 184 1.20 -4.17 10.53
CA MET A 184 0.95 -4.38 9.11
C MET A 184 0.81 -3.05 8.37
N MET A 185 1.33 -3.01 7.13
CA MET A 185 1.11 -1.97 6.13
C MET A 185 1.19 -2.57 4.72
N ASP A 186 0.84 -1.84 3.70
CA ASP A 186 1.15 -2.21 2.31
C ASP A 186 2.47 -1.59 1.83
N VAL A 187 2.97 -2.06 0.69
CA VAL A 187 4.21 -1.58 0.07
C VAL A 187 3.84 -0.70 -1.12
N SER A 188 3.78 0.61 -0.89
CA SER A 188 3.44 1.62 -1.89
C SER A 188 4.64 2.43 -2.38
N ASP A 189 5.59 2.73 -1.48
CA ASP A 189 6.75 3.58 -1.77
C ASP A 189 8.07 2.80 -1.95
N GLY A 190 8.01 1.50 -1.82
CA GLY A 190 9.14 0.58 -1.93
C GLY A 190 9.45 -0.12 -0.63
N LEU A 191 9.78 -1.42 -0.72
CA LEU A 191 9.92 -2.28 0.43
C LEU A 191 10.90 -1.73 1.49
N LEU A 192 12.05 -1.20 1.08
CA LEU A 192 13.05 -0.72 2.06
C LEU A 192 12.58 0.54 2.78
N LEU A 193 11.89 1.45 2.09
CA LEU A 193 11.35 2.66 2.71
C LEU A 193 10.21 2.33 3.65
N ASP A 194 9.28 1.50 3.23
CA ASP A 194 8.10 1.14 4.01
C ASP A 194 8.47 0.26 5.22
N ALA A 195 9.42 -0.67 5.06
CA ALA A 195 9.98 -1.41 6.19
C ALA A 195 10.68 -0.50 7.21
N SER A 196 11.42 0.52 6.73
CA SER A 196 12.05 1.51 7.61
C SER A 196 11.01 2.34 8.37
N ARG A 197 9.92 2.75 7.71
CA ARG A 197 8.80 3.47 8.36
C ARG A 197 8.10 2.63 9.43
N MET A 198 7.86 1.35 9.14
CA MET A 198 7.22 0.42 10.06
C MET A 198 8.11 0.15 11.29
N ALA A 199 9.42 -0.02 11.09
CA ALA A 199 10.39 -0.15 12.17
C ALA A 199 10.48 1.11 13.04
N LEU A 200 10.47 2.30 12.42
CA LEU A 200 10.46 3.58 13.14
C LEU A 200 9.18 3.75 13.96
N ALA A 201 8.01 3.46 13.38
CA ALA A 201 6.72 3.54 14.07
C ALA A 201 6.65 2.58 15.28
N SER A 202 7.29 1.43 15.17
CA SER A 202 7.36 0.40 16.23
C SER A 202 8.50 0.63 17.22
N CYS A 203 9.38 1.61 17.00
CA CYS A 203 10.58 1.84 17.82
C CYS A 203 11.51 0.62 17.90
N VAL A 204 11.72 -0.10 16.80
CA VAL A 204 12.56 -1.31 16.69
C VAL A 204 13.52 -1.19 15.51
N THR A 205 14.30 -2.24 15.25
CA THR A 205 15.13 -2.39 14.04
C THR A 205 14.67 -3.63 13.27
N PHE A 206 14.36 -3.45 12.00
CA PHE A 206 14.10 -4.55 11.08
C PHE A 206 15.40 -5.03 10.46
N ALA A 207 15.69 -6.32 10.53
CA ALA A 207 16.80 -6.98 9.84
C ALA A 207 16.22 -7.84 8.71
N ILE A 208 16.40 -7.40 7.48
CA ILE A 208 15.92 -8.07 6.28
C ILE A 208 17.09 -8.76 5.57
N GLU A 209 16.87 -10.01 5.16
CA GLU A 209 17.76 -10.78 4.30
C GLU A 209 17.31 -10.59 2.85
N GLN A 210 18.07 -9.83 2.05
CA GLN A 210 17.62 -9.51 0.68
C GLN A 210 17.39 -10.74 -0.20
N ALA A 211 18.16 -11.81 -0.03
CA ALA A 211 17.98 -13.05 -0.78
C ALA A 211 16.63 -13.74 -0.48
N SER A 212 16.02 -13.49 0.69
CA SER A 212 14.72 -14.04 1.09
C SER A 212 13.53 -13.24 0.55
N VAL A 213 13.77 -12.04 0.01
CA VAL A 213 12.70 -11.22 -0.57
C VAL A 213 12.38 -11.74 -1.97
N PRO A 214 11.13 -12.14 -2.25
CA PRO A 214 10.72 -12.50 -3.61
C PRO A 214 10.70 -11.24 -4.49
N ILE A 215 11.28 -11.35 -5.68
CA ILE A 215 11.30 -10.26 -6.67
C ILE A 215 10.70 -10.72 -7.99
N ALA A 216 10.07 -9.81 -8.72
CA ALA A 216 9.58 -10.04 -10.08
C ALA A 216 10.63 -9.71 -11.15
N THR A 217 11.62 -8.87 -10.80
CA THR A 217 12.72 -8.49 -11.72
C THR A 217 13.76 -9.60 -11.85
N PRO A 218 14.59 -9.60 -12.91
CA PRO A 218 15.80 -10.40 -12.93
C PRO A 218 16.70 -10.13 -11.72
N GLU A 219 17.42 -11.14 -11.25
CA GLU A 219 18.25 -11.06 -10.04
C GLU A 219 19.26 -9.90 -10.06
N ALA A 220 19.82 -9.58 -11.23
CA ALA A 220 20.75 -8.45 -11.42
C ALA A 220 20.09 -7.07 -11.10
N ARG A 221 18.77 -7.02 -11.02
CA ARG A 221 17.97 -5.81 -10.70
C ARG A 221 17.27 -5.90 -9.35
N ARG A 222 17.74 -6.76 -8.48
CA ARG A 222 17.16 -6.93 -7.13
C ARG A 222 17.08 -5.63 -6.35
N ASP A 223 18.15 -4.82 -6.36
CA ASP A 223 18.17 -3.53 -5.64
C ASP A 223 17.12 -2.54 -6.18
N ASP A 224 16.88 -2.54 -7.50
CA ASP A 224 15.81 -1.75 -8.11
C ASP A 224 14.44 -2.19 -7.58
N ALA A 225 14.17 -3.50 -7.56
CA ALA A 225 12.91 -4.07 -7.09
C ALA A 225 12.64 -3.75 -5.61
N LEU A 226 13.67 -3.78 -4.75
CA LEU A 226 13.53 -3.51 -3.33
C LEU A 226 13.19 -2.04 -3.03
N ARG A 227 13.55 -1.13 -3.94
CA ARG A 227 13.39 0.34 -3.77
C ARG A 227 12.24 0.92 -4.57
N TRP A 228 11.74 0.18 -5.56
CA TRP A 228 10.59 0.62 -6.35
C TRP A 228 9.30 0.41 -5.56
N GLY A 229 8.33 1.32 -5.73
CA GLY A 229 7.00 1.22 -5.13
C GLY A 229 5.94 0.62 -6.05
N ASP A 230 4.68 0.96 -5.79
CA ASP A 230 3.49 0.55 -6.56
C ASP A 230 3.19 -0.97 -6.56
N ASP A 231 3.82 -1.77 -5.70
CA ASP A 231 3.63 -3.25 -5.69
C ASP A 231 2.43 -3.70 -4.84
N TYR A 232 2.00 -2.89 -3.86
CA TYR A 232 0.81 -3.11 -3.01
C TYR A 232 0.75 -4.50 -2.35
N GLN A 233 1.92 -5.08 -2.06
CA GLN A 233 2.03 -6.28 -1.23
C GLN A 233 1.85 -5.90 0.24
N LEU A 234 1.32 -6.82 1.07
CA LEU A 234 1.24 -6.60 2.50
C LEU A 234 2.58 -6.96 3.16
N LEU A 235 3.18 -5.98 3.85
CA LEU A 235 4.31 -6.12 4.75
C LEU A 235 3.80 -6.20 6.18
N PHE A 236 4.15 -7.26 6.90
CA PHE A 236 3.62 -7.48 8.24
C PHE A 236 4.61 -8.22 9.15
N THR A 237 4.35 -8.14 10.44
CA THR A 237 5.11 -8.90 11.45
C THR A 237 4.20 -9.83 12.23
N LEU A 238 4.74 -11.01 12.55
CA LEU A 238 4.10 -12.02 13.39
C LEU A 238 5.03 -12.41 14.54
N PRO A 239 4.49 -12.80 15.72
CA PRO A 239 5.30 -13.40 16.76
C PRO A 239 6.16 -14.56 16.23
N GLY A 240 7.41 -14.66 16.69
CA GLY A 240 8.41 -15.55 16.09
C GLY A 240 8.06 -17.04 16.04
N ASN A 241 7.06 -17.47 16.81
CA ASN A 241 6.52 -18.83 16.83
C ASN A 241 5.25 -19.04 15.98
N HIS A 242 4.83 -18.02 15.22
CA HIS A 242 3.67 -18.10 14.34
C HIS A 242 4.11 -18.19 12.89
N GLU A 243 3.39 -19.00 12.12
CA GLU A 243 3.48 -19.04 10.66
C GLU A 243 2.36 -18.16 10.07
N SER A 244 2.59 -17.66 8.86
CA SER A 244 1.60 -16.84 8.18
C SER A 244 0.34 -17.63 7.85
N PRO A 245 -0.88 -17.12 8.16
CA PRO A 245 -2.14 -17.77 7.80
C PRO A 245 -2.47 -17.64 6.29
N VAL A 246 -1.69 -16.86 5.55
CA VAL A 246 -1.81 -16.68 4.09
C VAL A 246 -0.49 -17.00 3.41
N PRO A 247 -0.47 -17.29 2.10
CA PRO A 247 0.78 -17.41 1.36
C PRO A 247 1.62 -16.14 1.52
N ALA A 248 2.82 -16.29 2.08
CA ALA A 248 3.76 -15.20 2.32
C ALA A 248 5.18 -15.72 2.49
N ASN A 249 6.16 -14.85 2.36
CA ASN A 249 7.58 -15.17 2.51
C ASN A 249 8.12 -14.48 3.76
N CYS A 250 8.79 -15.25 4.62
CA CYS A 250 9.54 -14.70 5.74
C CYS A 250 10.83 -14.08 5.18
N ILE A 251 11.00 -12.78 5.38
CA ILE A 251 12.10 -12.00 4.81
C ILE A 251 13.08 -11.46 5.84
N GLY A 252 12.81 -11.68 7.13
CA GLY A 252 13.68 -11.17 8.19
C GLY A 252 13.13 -11.32 9.59
N ILE A 253 13.78 -10.63 10.51
CA ILE A 253 13.47 -10.65 11.94
C ILE A 253 13.52 -9.24 12.54
N VAL A 254 12.73 -9.01 13.55
CA VAL A 254 12.70 -7.75 14.32
C VAL A 254 13.70 -7.83 15.49
N HIS A 255 14.59 -6.86 15.56
CA HIS A 255 15.53 -6.68 16.68
C HIS A 255 15.10 -5.53 17.60
N GLU A 256 15.67 -5.46 18.79
CA GLU A 256 15.61 -4.26 19.63
C GLU A 256 16.11 -3.04 18.87
N ARG A 257 15.66 -1.86 19.27
CA ARG A 257 16.04 -0.60 18.64
C ARG A 257 17.56 -0.44 18.63
N GLY A 258 18.14 -0.49 17.44
CA GLY A 258 19.54 -0.18 17.16
C GLY A 258 19.73 1.26 16.63
N PRO A 259 20.95 1.57 16.16
CA PRO A 259 21.28 2.90 15.61
C PRO A 259 20.56 3.20 14.27
N ALA A 260 20.14 2.17 13.53
CA ALA A 260 19.39 2.30 12.29
C ALA A 260 18.05 1.55 12.38
N PRO A 261 16.98 2.07 11.79
CA PRO A 261 15.67 1.41 11.79
C PRO A 261 15.64 0.16 10.90
N LEU A 262 16.48 0.10 9.88
CA LEU A 262 16.55 -0.99 8.92
C LEU A 262 17.98 -1.46 8.72
N LEU A 263 18.17 -2.76 8.72
CA LEU A 263 19.38 -3.45 8.30
C LEU A 263 19.04 -4.36 7.10
N LEU A 264 19.85 -4.30 6.06
CA LEU A 264 19.80 -5.18 4.91
C LEU A 264 21.09 -5.99 4.90
N ASP A 265 20.98 -7.33 5.05
CA ASP A 265 22.12 -8.23 5.26
C ASP A 265 23.07 -7.75 6.37
N GLY A 266 22.49 -7.31 7.49
CA GLY A 266 23.21 -6.87 8.68
C GLY A 266 23.82 -5.46 8.60
N LYS A 267 23.59 -4.69 7.53
CA LYS A 267 24.11 -3.33 7.36
C LYS A 267 23.00 -2.34 7.07
N PRO A 268 23.07 -1.09 7.55
CA PRO A 268 22.14 -0.05 7.11
C PRO A 268 22.23 0.11 5.58
N PRO A 269 21.09 0.08 4.86
CA PRO A 269 21.09 0.33 3.42
C PRO A 269 21.52 1.76 3.13
N SER A 270 22.27 1.96 2.03
CA SER A 270 22.73 3.28 1.58
C SER A 270 21.84 3.85 0.47
N GLY A 271 21.90 5.17 0.27
CA GLY A 271 21.14 5.85 -0.78
C GLY A 271 19.65 6.02 -0.44
N LYS A 272 18.88 6.37 -1.47
CA LYS A 272 17.43 6.55 -1.37
C LYS A 272 16.75 5.18 -1.21
N LEU A 273 15.88 5.02 -0.20
CA LEU A 273 15.27 3.73 0.14
C LEU A 273 14.01 3.42 -0.67
N GLY A 274 13.39 4.43 -1.27
CA GLY A 274 12.14 4.30 -2.00
C GLY A 274 11.72 5.64 -2.60
N TYR A 275 10.45 5.76 -2.97
CA TYR A 275 9.88 7.00 -3.48
C TYR A 275 9.57 7.96 -2.32
N GLU A 276 9.98 9.22 -2.47
CA GLU A 276 9.69 10.30 -1.51
C GLU A 276 9.03 11.45 -2.25
N HIS A 277 7.86 11.85 -1.78
CA HIS A 277 7.07 12.97 -2.31
C HIS A 277 7.68 14.33 -2.03
#